data_106125b7b13bb6197703250ed5822692
#
_entry.id   106125b7b13bb6197703250ed5822692
#
_cell.length_a   1.000
_cell.length_b   1.000
_cell.length_c   1.000
_cell.angle_alpha   90.00
_cell.angle_beta   90.00
_cell.angle_gamma   90.00
#
_symmetry.space_group_name_H-M   'P 1'
#
loop_
_entity.id
_entity.type
_entity.pdbx_description
1 polymer ?
#
loop_
_entity_poly.entity_id
_entity_poly.type
_entity_poly.pdbx_seq_one_letter_code
_entity_poly.pdbx_strand_id
1 'polypeptide(L)'
;MLLSSAQSFKPSDKISIKVYQVPFKPGFEEEFIEKSMAKNENDTKNETSGFQKLNSFAEFHANFCRSLLDLEGIRDLKPDIIVGDSHFSCSGLVAELFDVKLVLVCPSGLTHAMLPVFQSPNPLSYAPQPFTGLDDNMTFTERLINVAGFLLANIIGRVFMFPAMDKVKQQHNIKPDVSTGESLGKAEVVLVQSHFALDFPRPLTPGKYCTLISKFYFVTGLCHKETT
;
A
#
# COMPACT_ATOMS: atom_id res chain seq x y z
N MET A 1 10.06 14.54 -4.87
CA MET A 1 9.98 13.23 -4.22
C MET A 1 9.89 13.43 -2.72
N LEU A 2 8.95 12.76 -2.06
CA LEU A 2 8.71 12.87 -0.62
C LEU A 2 9.18 11.57 0.04
N LEU A 3 10.03 11.67 1.07
CA LEU A 3 10.64 10.54 1.76
C LEU A 3 10.56 10.73 3.27
N SER A 4 10.32 9.66 4.01
CA SER A 4 10.42 9.63 5.46
C SER A 4 11.85 9.57 5.96
N SER A 5 12.79 9.07 5.15
CA SER A 5 14.23 9.13 5.42
C SER A 5 15.02 9.35 4.13
N ALA A 6 16.06 10.18 4.20
CA ALA A 6 16.87 10.59 3.03
C ALA A 6 18.22 9.86 2.91
N GLN A 7 18.50 8.89 3.78
CA GLN A 7 19.87 8.37 3.96
C GLN A 7 20.46 7.62 2.76
N SER A 8 19.64 7.15 1.82
CA SER A 8 20.11 6.33 0.69
C SER A 8 19.96 6.98 -0.69
N PHE A 9 19.51 8.25 -0.76
CA PHE A 9 19.22 8.87 -2.04
C PHE A 9 20.25 9.93 -2.41
N LYS A 10 20.87 9.79 -3.59
CA LYS A 10 21.73 10.86 -4.15
C LYS A 10 20.85 11.84 -4.92
N PRO A 11 20.80 13.10 -4.54
CA PRO A 11 20.10 14.12 -5.31
C PRO A 11 20.66 14.20 -6.73
N SER A 12 19.81 14.42 -7.71
CA SER A 12 20.22 14.75 -9.07
C SER A 12 19.56 16.07 -9.46
N ASP A 13 20.14 16.78 -10.44
CA ASP A 13 19.64 18.08 -10.90
C ASP A 13 18.19 18.06 -11.38
N LYS A 14 17.66 16.85 -11.66
CA LYS A 14 16.29 16.64 -12.14
C LYS A 14 15.32 16.25 -11.04
N ILE A 15 15.78 16.00 -9.81
CA ILE A 15 14.95 15.47 -8.72
C ILE A 15 15.13 16.32 -7.49
N SER A 16 14.05 16.99 -7.09
CA SER A 16 13.97 17.65 -5.80
C SER A 16 13.46 16.66 -4.76
N ILE A 17 14.18 16.53 -3.65
CA ILE A 17 13.81 15.66 -2.54
C ILE A 17 13.34 16.53 -1.39
N LYS A 18 12.12 16.28 -0.91
CA LYS A 18 11.63 16.85 0.34
C LYS A 18 11.52 15.72 1.36
N VAL A 19 12.10 15.91 2.52
CA VAL A 19 12.08 14.97 3.63
C VAL A 19 11.05 15.45 4.64
N TYR A 20 10.18 14.56 5.10
CA TYR A 20 9.26 14.82 6.19
C TYR A 20 9.65 13.97 7.41
N GLN A 21 9.42 14.54 8.59
CA GLN A 21 9.73 13.87 9.85
C GLN A 21 8.51 13.08 10.31
N VAL A 22 8.73 11.85 10.69
CA VAL A 22 7.70 11.00 11.32
C VAL A 22 7.88 10.98 12.83
N PRO A 23 6.80 10.82 13.62
CA PRO A 23 6.86 10.84 15.08
C PRO A 23 7.45 9.56 15.69
N PHE A 24 8.34 8.89 14.98
CA PHE A 24 8.95 7.63 15.38
C PHE A 24 10.48 7.76 15.40
N LYS A 25 11.11 6.96 16.27
CA LYS A 25 12.58 6.88 16.31
C LYS A 25 13.11 6.18 15.04
N PRO A 26 14.31 6.52 14.57
CA PRO A 26 14.96 5.78 13.50
C PRO A 26 15.01 4.27 13.82
N GLY A 27 14.69 3.42 12.85
CA GLY A 27 14.62 1.96 13.03
C GLY A 27 13.31 1.45 13.62
N PHE A 28 12.37 2.32 13.98
CA PHE A 28 11.07 1.89 14.51
C PHE A 28 10.25 1.09 13.50
N GLU A 29 10.36 1.39 12.22
CA GLU A 29 9.64 0.65 11.15
C GLU A 29 10.06 -0.82 11.13
N GLU A 30 11.38 -1.08 11.13
CA GLU A 30 11.94 -2.43 11.13
C GLU A 30 11.53 -3.18 12.40
N GLU A 31 11.67 -2.55 13.55
CA GLU A 31 11.27 -3.13 14.83
C GLU A 31 9.76 -3.43 14.90
N PHE A 32 8.94 -2.52 14.36
CA PHE A 32 7.48 -2.68 14.32
C PHE A 32 7.06 -3.83 13.40
N ILE A 33 7.65 -3.92 12.21
CA ILE A 33 7.38 -4.99 11.24
C ILE A 33 7.86 -6.32 11.83
N GLU A 34 9.07 -6.37 12.37
CA GLU A 34 9.62 -7.58 12.99
C GLU A 34 8.72 -8.08 14.13
N LYS A 35 8.33 -7.20 15.06
CA LYS A 35 7.40 -7.56 16.16
C LYS A 35 6.01 -7.96 15.67
N SER A 36 5.53 -7.35 14.58
CA SER A 36 4.22 -7.68 14.01
C SER A 36 4.22 -9.03 13.30
N MET A 37 5.36 -9.42 12.72
CA MET A 37 5.54 -10.67 11.98
C MET A 37 6.11 -11.82 12.83
N ALA A 38 6.79 -11.51 13.93
CA ALA A 38 7.31 -12.53 14.84
C ALA A 38 6.14 -13.28 15.50
N LYS A 39 6.02 -14.57 15.19
CA LYS A 39 5.25 -15.50 16.03
C LYS A 39 6.03 -15.69 17.33
N ASN A 40 5.74 -14.92 18.35
CA ASN A 40 6.29 -15.19 19.67
C ASN A 40 5.62 -16.42 20.25
N GLU A 41 6.31 -17.56 20.22
CA GLU A 41 5.91 -18.80 20.91
C GLU A 41 5.81 -18.61 22.43
N ASN A 42 6.30 -17.49 22.97
CA ASN A 42 6.34 -17.20 24.41
C ASN A 42 5.32 -16.14 24.90
N ASP A 43 4.47 -15.59 24.01
CA ASP A 43 3.52 -14.54 24.38
C ASP A 43 2.19 -15.08 24.95
N THR A 44 2.24 -16.11 25.79
CA THR A 44 1.07 -16.57 26.56
C THR A 44 0.72 -15.70 27.76
N LYS A 45 1.43 -14.61 28.03
CA LYS A 45 1.23 -13.78 29.25
C LYS A 45 0.96 -12.28 29.04
N ASN A 46 1.10 -11.76 27.81
CA ASN A 46 0.70 -10.37 27.50
C ASN A 46 -0.07 -10.38 26.17
N GLU A 47 -1.30 -10.88 26.22
CA GLU A 47 -2.24 -10.81 25.10
C GLU A 47 -2.64 -9.34 24.82
N THR A 48 -1.78 -8.64 24.10
CA THR A 48 -2.27 -7.52 23.29
C THR A 48 -3.24 -8.16 22.29
N SER A 49 -4.53 -7.91 22.46
CA SER A 49 -5.57 -8.51 21.61
C SER A 49 -5.21 -8.26 20.14
N GLY A 50 -5.42 -9.26 19.27
CA GLY A 50 -5.17 -9.12 17.83
C GLY A 50 -5.81 -7.85 17.26
N PHE A 51 -6.89 -7.41 17.85
CA PHE A 51 -7.61 -6.18 17.58
C PHE A 51 -6.75 -4.93 17.85
N GLN A 52 -6.03 -4.90 18.98
CA GLN A 52 -5.14 -3.80 19.32
C GLN A 52 -3.93 -3.74 18.38
N LYS A 53 -3.40 -4.89 17.96
CA LYS A 53 -2.30 -4.94 16.97
C LYS A 53 -2.74 -4.38 15.63
N LEU A 54 -3.94 -4.74 15.15
CA LEU A 54 -4.50 -4.21 13.91
C LEU A 54 -4.74 -2.69 13.97
N ASN A 55 -5.29 -2.22 15.08
CA ASN A 55 -5.52 -0.79 15.28
C ASN A 55 -4.19 -0.01 15.36
N SER A 56 -3.18 -0.54 16.04
CA SER A 56 -1.84 0.06 16.11
C SER A 56 -1.18 0.12 14.73
N PHE A 57 -1.36 -0.90 13.90
CA PHE A 57 -0.86 -0.92 12.53
C PHE A 57 -1.55 0.14 11.66
N ALA A 58 -2.86 0.28 11.78
CA ALA A 58 -3.62 1.30 11.05
C ALA A 58 -3.22 2.73 11.47
N GLU A 59 -3.08 2.97 12.77
CA GLU A 59 -2.62 4.27 13.30
C GLU A 59 -1.16 4.58 12.94
N PHE A 60 -0.30 3.56 12.86
CA PHE A 60 1.06 3.71 12.36
C PHE A 60 1.06 4.30 10.94
N HIS A 61 0.33 3.72 10.00
CA HIS A 61 0.19 4.25 8.64
C HIS A 61 -0.46 5.65 8.61
N ALA A 62 -1.46 5.88 9.46
CA ALA A 62 -2.11 7.18 9.57
C ALA A 62 -1.15 8.28 10.05
N ASN A 63 -0.24 7.97 10.97
CA ASN A 63 0.77 8.91 11.46
C ASN A 63 1.78 9.30 10.37
N PHE A 64 2.20 8.37 9.53
CA PHE A 64 3.01 8.70 8.36
C PHE A 64 2.30 9.66 7.41
N CYS A 65 1.03 9.42 7.17
CA CYS A 65 0.23 10.28 6.30
C CYS A 65 0.04 11.69 6.89
N ARG A 66 -0.25 11.80 8.20
CA ARG A 66 -0.32 13.11 8.89
C ARG A 66 1.00 13.86 8.74
N SER A 67 2.12 13.23 9.07
CA SER A 67 3.45 13.87 8.97
C SER A 67 3.77 14.34 7.56
N LEU A 68 3.34 13.60 6.55
CA LEU A 68 3.48 14.01 5.15
C LEU A 68 2.61 15.23 4.82
N LEU A 69 1.35 15.21 5.23
CA LEU A 69 0.38 16.28 4.93
C LEU A 69 0.62 17.55 5.75
N ASP A 70 1.29 17.43 6.91
CA ASP A 70 1.72 18.55 7.76
C ASP A 70 3.04 19.18 7.29
N LEU A 71 3.68 18.61 6.25
CA LEU A 71 4.93 19.16 5.73
C LEU A 71 4.72 20.58 5.22
N GLU A 72 5.52 21.52 5.75
CA GLU A 72 5.49 22.92 5.34
C GLU A 72 5.73 23.06 3.83
N GLY A 73 4.86 23.83 3.19
CA GLY A 73 4.92 24.07 1.74
C GLY A 73 4.49 22.87 0.88
N ILE A 74 3.88 21.84 1.46
CA ILE A 74 3.34 20.74 0.65
C ILE A 74 2.23 21.25 -0.26
N ARG A 75 1.36 22.12 0.25
CA ARG A 75 0.21 22.68 -0.50
C ARG A 75 0.60 23.67 -1.60
N ASP A 76 1.85 24.14 -1.58
CA ASP A 76 2.41 25.04 -2.62
C ASP A 76 2.93 24.28 -3.83
N LEU A 77 3.04 22.96 -3.71
CA LEU A 77 3.41 22.10 -4.83
C LEU A 77 2.28 22.13 -5.87
N LYS A 78 2.66 22.09 -7.13
CA LYS A 78 1.73 22.01 -8.28
C LYS A 78 2.10 20.79 -9.13
N PRO A 79 1.86 19.57 -8.63
CA PRO A 79 2.14 18.38 -9.41
C PRO A 79 1.10 18.20 -10.52
N ASP A 80 1.52 17.71 -11.67
CA ASP A 80 0.63 17.30 -12.76
C ASP A 80 0.07 15.89 -12.52
N ILE A 81 0.82 15.07 -11.77
CA ILE A 81 0.49 13.68 -11.47
C ILE A 81 1.16 13.25 -10.16
N ILE A 82 0.49 12.36 -9.43
CA ILE A 82 1.07 11.69 -8.26
C ILE A 82 1.42 10.25 -8.65
N VAL A 83 2.66 9.86 -8.36
CA VAL A 83 3.11 8.46 -8.42
C VAL A 83 3.39 8.01 -7.00
N GLY A 84 2.65 7.03 -6.52
CA GLY A 84 2.72 6.57 -5.15
C GLY A 84 2.83 5.06 -5.01
N ASP A 85 3.24 4.62 -3.83
CA ASP A 85 3.23 3.19 -3.49
C ASP A 85 1.79 2.76 -3.13
N SER A 86 1.38 1.62 -3.65
CA SER A 86 0.05 1.04 -3.39
C SER A 86 -0.14 0.58 -1.95
N HIS A 87 0.96 0.22 -1.26
CA HIS A 87 0.92 -0.17 0.14
C HIS A 87 0.84 1.04 1.08
N PHE A 88 1.14 2.23 0.55
CA PHE A 88 1.05 3.47 1.29
C PHE A 88 -0.25 4.20 0.94
N SER A 89 -1.28 3.96 1.73
CA SER A 89 -2.65 4.47 1.49
C SER A 89 -2.74 6.00 1.36
N CYS A 90 -1.71 6.73 1.83
CA CYS A 90 -1.64 8.18 1.71
C CYS A 90 -1.51 8.68 0.26
N SER A 91 -1.05 7.84 -0.65
CA SER A 91 -0.90 8.21 -2.07
C SER A 91 -2.22 8.72 -2.68
N GLY A 92 -3.34 8.07 -2.33
CA GLY A 92 -4.67 8.48 -2.75
C GLY A 92 -5.08 9.84 -2.16
N LEU A 93 -4.76 10.07 -0.88
CA LEU A 93 -5.07 11.33 -0.19
C LEU A 93 -4.28 12.50 -0.80
N VAL A 94 -3.01 12.28 -1.11
CA VAL A 94 -2.16 13.30 -1.74
C VAL A 94 -2.66 13.64 -3.15
N ALA A 95 -3.08 12.66 -3.92
CA ALA A 95 -3.66 12.90 -5.24
C ALA A 95 -4.97 13.71 -5.15
N GLU A 96 -5.81 13.43 -4.16
CA GLU A 96 -7.04 14.19 -3.93
C GLU A 96 -6.78 15.61 -3.36
N LEU A 97 -5.71 15.79 -2.58
CA LEU A 97 -5.29 17.10 -2.09
C LEU A 97 -5.02 18.08 -3.23
N PHE A 98 -4.38 17.59 -4.29
CA PHE A 98 -4.00 18.37 -5.47
C PHE A 98 -5.01 18.26 -6.62
N ASP A 99 -6.01 17.41 -6.50
CA ASP A 99 -6.99 17.10 -7.54
C ASP A 99 -6.35 16.68 -8.87
N VAL A 100 -5.36 15.79 -8.78
CA VAL A 100 -4.58 15.29 -9.92
C VAL A 100 -4.70 13.77 -10.06
N LYS A 101 -4.26 13.26 -11.21
CA LYS A 101 -4.25 11.83 -11.50
C LYS A 101 -3.28 11.07 -10.61
N LEU A 102 -3.68 9.85 -10.24
CA LEU A 102 -2.90 8.93 -9.43
C LEU A 102 -2.41 7.76 -10.26
N VAL A 103 -1.12 7.48 -10.17
CA VAL A 103 -0.50 6.24 -10.62
C VAL A 103 0.04 5.52 -9.39
N LEU A 104 -0.30 4.25 -9.23
CA LEU A 104 0.20 3.43 -8.13
C LEU A 104 1.24 2.44 -8.62
N VAL A 105 2.25 2.22 -7.81
CA VAL A 105 3.29 1.20 -8.02
C VAL A 105 3.13 0.14 -6.94
N CYS A 106 3.04 -1.11 -7.33
CA CYS A 106 2.96 -2.27 -6.44
C CYS A 106 4.27 -3.06 -6.50
N PRO A 107 5.26 -2.79 -5.65
CA PRO A 107 6.58 -3.39 -5.75
C PRO A 107 6.61 -4.88 -5.36
N SER A 108 5.67 -5.34 -4.56
CA SER A 108 5.59 -6.73 -4.07
C SER A 108 4.42 -7.52 -4.68
N GLY A 109 3.93 -7.10 -5.85
CA GLY A 109 2.74 -7.69 -6.45
C GLY A 109 1.43 -7.17 -5.86
N LEU A 110 0.31 -7.54 -6.47
CA LEU A 110 -1.02 -7.17 -5.98
C LEU A 110 -1.41 -8.05 -4.80
N THR A 111 -1.58 -7.43 -3.65
CA THR A 111 -2.16 -8.14 -2.50
C THR A 111 -3.66 -8.36 -2.72
N HIS A 112 -4.16 -9.50 -2.26
CA HIS A 112 -5.57 -9.85 -2.43
C HIS A 112 -6.53 -8.86 -1.76
N ALA A 113 -6.09 -8.19 -0.69
CA ALA A 113 -6.86 -7.13 -0.03
C ALA A 113 -7.04 -5.87 -0.91
N MET A 114 -6.14 -5.64 -1.87
CA MET A 114 -6.20 -4.47 -2.76
C MET A 114 -6.99 -4.75 -4.05
N LEU A 115 -7.13 -6.02 -4.44
CA LEU A 115 -7.82 -6.39 -5.67
C LEU A 115 -9.27 -5.84 -5.73
N PRO A 116 -10.09 -5.92 -4.65
CA PRO A 116 -11.42 -5.33 -4.65
C PRO A 116 -11.42 -3.79 -4.75
N VAL A 117 -10.40 -3.13 -4.19
CA VAL A 117 -10.24 -1.67 -4.29
C VAL A 117 -10.05 -1.26 -5.74
N PHE A 118 -9.28 -2.03 -6.49
CA PHE A 118 -9.02 -1.82 -7.90
C PHE A 118 -10.04 -2.48 -8.83
N GLN A 119 -11.08 -3.11 -8.29
CA GLN A 119 -12.10 -3.85 -9.05
C GLN A 119 -11.48 -4.93 -9.95
N SER A 120 -10.40 -5.55 -9.49
CA SER A 120 -9.72 -6.61 -10.22
C SER A 120 -10.27 -7.98 -9.84
N PRO A 121 -10.49 -8.87 -10.81
CA PRO A 121 -10.93 -10.21 -10.52
C PRO A 121 -9.91 -10.95 -9.66
N ASN A 122 -10.40 -11.69 -8.66
CA ASN A 122 -9.58 -12.53 -7.81
C ASN A 122 -10.07 -13.98 -7.89
N PRO A 123 -9.39 -14.84 -8.64
CA PRO A 123 -9.80 -16.22 -8.82
C PRO A 123 -9.44 -17.07 -7.60
N LEU A 124 -10.26 -17.01 -6.54
CA LEU A 124 -10.05 -17.70 -5.25
C LEU A 124 -10.00 -19.23 -5.36
N SER A 125 -10.35 -19.79 -6.51
CA SER A 125 -10.33 -21.23 -6.75
C SER A 125 -8.90 -21.78 -6.94
N TYR A 126 -7.95 -20.96 -7.36
CA TYR A 126 -6.56 -21.36 -7.62
C TYR A 126 -5.50 -20.33 -7.20
N ALA A 127 -5.88 -19.09 -6.92
CA ALA A 127 -4.97 -18.06 -6.43
C ALA A 127 -5.05 -18.00 -4.89
N PRO A 128 -4.04 -18.53 -4.17
CA PRO A 128 -4.06 -18.58 -2.72
C PRO A 128 -3.87 -17.21 -2.09
N GLN A 129 -4.44 -17.02 -0.90
CA GLN A 129 -4.21 -15.83 -0.09
C GLN A 129 -2.77 -15.84 0.45
N PRO A 130 -2.11 -14.69 0.54
CA PRO A 130 -0.81 -14.57 1.19
C PRO A 130 -0.85 -15.18 2.60
N PHE A 131 0.26 -15.77 3.01
CA PHE A 131 0.47 -16.34 4.35
C PHE A 131 -0.39 -17.57 4.71
N THR A 132 -1.15 -18.14 3.77
CA THR A 132 -1.93 -19.35 4.01
C THR A 132 -1.12 -20.64 3.83
N GLY A 133 0.02 -20.58 3.13
CA GLY A 133 0.81 -21.77 2.77
C GLY A 133 0.11 -22.67 1.73
N LEU A 134 -0.96 -22.19 1.10
CA LEU A 134 -1.68 -22.91 0.05
C LEU A 134 -0.99 -22.72 -1.31
N ASP A 135 -1.22 -23.66 -2.21
CA ASP A 135 -0.79 -23.60 -3.62
C ASP A 135 -1.99 -23.49 -4.57
N ASP A 136 -1.76 -23.58 -5.87
CA ASP A 136 -2.81 -23.49 -6.89
C ASP A 136 -3.65 -24.75 -7.02
N ASN A 137 -3.18 -25.90 -6.48
CA ASN A 137 -3.88 -27.17 -6.51
C ASN A 137 -4.64 -27.45 -5.19
N MET A 138 -5.50 -26.51 -4.83
CA MET A 138 -6.25 -26.58 -3.57
C MET A 138 -7.36 -27.64 -3.60
N THR A 139 -7.45 -28.42 -2.52
CA THR A 139 -8.61 -29.24 -2.17
C THR A 139 -9.84 -28.37 -1.89
N PHE A 140 -11.02 -28.96 -1.78
CA PHE A 140 -12.24 -28.22 -1.43
C PHE A 140 -12.11 -27.45 -0.11
N THR A 141 -11.54 -28.09 0.93
CA THR A 141 -11.37 -27.46 2.25
C THR A 141 -10.38 -26.29 2.17
N GLU A 142 -9.28 -26.44 1.44
CA GLU A 142 -8.30 -25.37 1.25
C GLU A 142 -8.88 -24.17 0.49
N ARG A 143 -9.72 -24.42 -0.52
CA ARG A 143 -10.46 -23.33 -1.21
C ARG A 143 -11.39 -22.59 -0.25
N LEU A 144 -12.07 -23.30 0.66
CA LEU A 144 -12.91 -22.67 1.66
C LEU A 144 -12.10 -21.79 2.63
N ILE A 145 -10.94 -22.28 3.08
CA ILE A 145 -9.99 -21.52 3.90
C ILE A 145 -9.52 -20.28 3.13
N ASN A 146 -9.21 -20.44 1.84
CA ASN A 146 -8.76 -19.35 0.98
C ASN A 146 -9.83 -18.25 0.84
N VAL A 147 -11.07 -18.63 0.63
CA VAL A 147 -12.22 -17.68 0.59
C VAL A 147 -12.40 -16.99 1.93
N ALA A 148 -12.35 -17.73 3.04
CA ALA A 148 -12.46 -17.15 4.38
C ALA A 148 -11.33 -16.14 4.67
N GLY A 149 -10.09 -16.46 4.30
CA GLY A 149 -8.96 -15.57 4.41
C GLY A 149 -9.13 -14.29 3.59
N PHE A 150 -9.63 -14.40 2.36
CA PHE A 150 -9.95 -13.24 1.52
C PHE A 150 -11.01 -12.33 2.16
N LEU A 151 -12.09 -12.90 2.64
CA LEU A 151 -13.16 -12.12 3.29
C LEU A 151 -12.64 -11.43 4.55
N LEU A 152 -11.86 -12.13 5.37
CA LEU A 152 -11.26 -11.57 6.57
C LEU A 152 -10.31 -10.42 6.26
N ALA A 153 -9.43 -10.56 5.27
CA ALA A 153 -8.51 -9.50 4.86
C ALA A 153 -9.26 -8.24 4.39
N ASN A 154 -10.36 -8.42 3.64
CA ASN A 154 -11.21 -7.31 3.21
C ASN A 154 -11.93 -6.62 4.37
N ILE A 155 -12.43 -7.38 5.34
CA ILE A 155 -13.06 -6.83 6.56
C ILE A 155 -12.02 -6.02 7.34
N ILE A 156 -10.82 -6.56 7.54
CA ILE A 156 -9.74 -5.87 8.25
C ILE A 156 -9.40 -4.54 7.55
N GLY A 157 -9.24 -4.53 6.24
CA GLY A 157 -8.96 -3.32 5.48
C GLY A 157 -10.06 -2.25 5.67
N ARG A 158 -11.31 -2.65 5.55
CA ARG A 158 -12.47 -1.74 5.65
C ARG A 158 -12.75 -1.24 7.06
N VAL A 159 -12.48 -2.06 8.08
CA VAL A 159 -12.83 -1.74 9.48
C VAL A 159 -11.69 -1.02 10.20
N PHE A 160 -10.45 -1.28 9.85
CA PHE A 160 -9.28 -0.72 10.55
C PHE A 160 -8.48 0.26 9.69
N MET A 161 -8.05 -0.18 8.49
CA MET A 161 -7.12 0.61 7.69
C MET A 161 -7.77 1.86 7.11
N PHE A 162 -8.90 1.72 6.41
CA PHE A 162 -9.54 2.86 5.77
C PHE A 162 -10.08 3.89 6.77
N PRO A 163 -10.77 3.52 7.87
CA PRO A 163 -11.24 4.50 8.83
C PRO A 163 -10.13 5.30 9.52
N ALA A 164 -8.96 4.71 9.75
CA ALA A 164 -7.80 5.44 10.29
C ALA A 164 -7.33 6.52 9.31
N MET A 165 -7.29 6.21 8.01
CA MET A 165 -6.96 7.15 6.96
C MET A 165 -8.06 8.18 6.69
N ASP A 166 -9.34 7.78 6.77
CA ASP A 166 -10.48 8.69 6.62
C ASP A 166 -10.48 9.78 7.69
N LYS A 167 -10.06 9.45 8.93
CA LYS A 167 -9.81 10.46 9.98
C LYS A 167 -8.75 11.47 9.57
N VAL A 168 -7.66 11.02 8.92
CA VAL A 168 -6.63 11.93 8.40
C VAL A 168 -7.21 12.84 7.30
N LYS A 169 -8.03 12.31 6.40
CA LYS A 169 -8.73 13.10 5.37
C LYS A 169 -9.59 14.20 6.01
N GLN A 170 -10.36 13.86 7.02
CA GLN A 170 -11.21 14.79 7.76
C GLN A 170 -10.37 15.89 8.44
N GLN A 171 -9.28 15.53 9.11
CA GLN A 171 -8.39 16.48 9.78
C GLN A 171 -7.78 17.52 8.82
N HIS A 172 -7.45 17.09 7.61
CA HIS A 172 -6.84 17.94 6.57
C HIS A 172 -7.84 18.53 5.59
N ASN A 173 -9.14 18.25 5.77
CA ASN A 173 -10.25 18.68 4.90
C ASN A 173 -10.04 18.25 3.43
N ILE A 174 -9.62 17.00 3.22
CA ILE A 174 -9.38 16.41 1.90
C ILE A 174 -10.56 15.53 1.52
N LYS A 175 -11.49 16.03 0.72
CA LYS A 175 -12.70 15.30 0.25
C LYS A 175 -13.26 14.34 1.32
N PRO A 176 -13.70 14.84 2.48
CA PRO A 176 -14.03 14.01 3.66
C PRO A 176 -15.17 13.03 3.41
N ASP A 177 -15.99 13.27 2.39
CA ASP A 177 -17.13 12.42 2.01
C ASP A 177 -16.73 11.20 1.16
N VAL A 178 -15.47 11.13 0.71
CA VAL A 178 -14.93 10.03 -0.11
C VAL A 178 -14.05 9.14 0.77
N SER A 179 -14.32 7.84 0.80
CA SER A 179 -13.48 6.91 1.59
C SER A 179 -12.08 6.74 1.00
N THR A 180 -11.11 6.41 1.82
CA THR A 180 -9.73 6.13 1.39
C THR A 180 -9.66 5.00 0.35
N GLY A 181 -10.49 3.94 0.53
CA GLY A 181 -10.58 2.87 -0.46
C GLY A 181 -11.06 3.35 -1.83
N GLU A 182 -12.02 4.27 -1.84
CA GLU A 182 -12.51 4.88 -3.08
C GLU A 182 -11.45 5.80 -3.71
N SER A 183 -10.72 6.57 -2.88
CA SER A 183 -9.61 7.41 -3.34
C SER A 183 -8.52 6.61 -4.06
N LEU A 184 -8.13 5.47 -3.50
CA LEU A 184 -7.17 4.56 -4.11
C LEU A 184 -7.72 3.90 -5.38
N GLY A 185 -9.01 3.54 -5.37
CA GLY A 185 -9.70 2.94 -6.52
C GLY A 185 -9.81 3.85 -7.74
N LYS A 186 -9.61 5.16 -7.56
CA LYS A 186 -9.55 6.16 -8.65
C LYS A 186 -8.21 6.21 -9.37
N ALA A 187 -7.23 5.37 -8.98
CA ALA A 187 -5.96 5.32 -9.68
C ALA A 187 -6.17 5.03 -11.18
N GLU A 188 -5.57 5.86 -12.04
CA GLU A 188 -5.64 5.72 -13.49
C GLU A 188 -4.86 4.48 -13.97
N VAL A 189 -3.71 4.26 -13.36
CA VAL A 189 -2.82 3.14 -13.68
C VAL A 189 -2.28 2.53 -12.39
N VAL A 190 -2.22 1.21 -12.36
CA VAL A 190 -1.54 0.46 -11.31
C VAL A 190 -0.42 -0.35 -11.96
N LEU A 191 0.82 0.01 -11.66
CA LEU A 191 2.03 -0.65 -12.13
C LEU A 191 2.40 -1.77 -11.15
N VAL A 192 2.32 -3.01 -11.59
CA VAL A 192 2.58 -4.17 -10.75
C VAL A 192 3.92 -4.78 -11.10
N GLN A 193 4.80 -4.88 -10.12
CA GLN A 193 6.04 -5.63 -10.25
C GLN A 193 5.75 -7.10 -9.94
N SER A 194 5.38 -7.84 -10.96
CA SER A 194 5.10 -9.27 -10.86
C SER A 194 5.52 -9.98 -12.14
N HIS A 195 5.81 -11.27 -12.01
CA HIS A 195 6.10 -12.15 -13.13
C HIS A 195 5.27 -13.42 -12.99
N PHE A 196 4.54 -13.81 -14.05
CA PHE A 196 3.66 -14.98 -14.02
C PHE A 196 4.36 -16.32 -13.76
N ALA A 197 5.68 -16.36 -13.82
CA ALA A 197 6.45 -17.52 -13.38
C ALA A 197 6.67 -17.57 -11.86
N LEU A 198 6.41 -16.45 -11.16
CA LEU A 198 6.61 -16.30 -9.71
C LEU A 198 5.32 -15.98 -8.97
N ASP A 199 4.29 -15.58 -9.69
CA ASP A 199 2.96 -15.24 -9.14
C ASP A 199 1.88 -16.01 -9.88
N PHE A 200 0.73 -16.18 -9.25
CA PHE A 200 -0.40 -16.89 -9.84
C PHE A 200 -1.03 -16.06 -10.97
N PRO A 201 -1.28 -16.65 -12.15
CA PRO A 201 -1.90 -15.95 -13.25
C PRO A 201 -3.30 -15.48 -12.87
N ARG A 202 -3.59 -14.21 -13.17
CA ARG A 202 -4.87 -13.56 -12.85
C ARG A 202 -5.39 -12.80 -14.06
N PRO A 203 -6.71 -12.73 -14.23
CA PRO A 203 -7.28 -11.84 -15.22
C PRO A 203 -6.93 -10.39 -14.88
N LEU A 204 -6.45 -9.65 -15.86
CA LEU A 204 -6.16 -8.21 -15.73
C LEU A 204 -7.26 -7.41 -16.36
N THR A 205 -7.65 -6.30 -15.74
CA THR A 205 -8.66 -5.41 -16.31
C THR A 205 -7.98 -4.44 -17.28
N PRO A 206 -8.46 -4.28 -18.51
CA PRO A 206 -7.89 -3.33 -19.47
C PRO A 206 -7.86 -1.91 -18.90
N GLY A 207 -6.73 -1.22 -19.05
CA GLY A 207 -6.55 0.18 -18.67
C GLY A 207 -6.14 0.46 -17.24
N LYS A 208 -6.26 -0.50 -16.29
CA LYS A 208 -5.87 -0.29 -14.89
C LYS A 208 -4.58 -0.99 -14.47
N TYR A 209 -4.05 -1.91 -15.27
CA TYR A 209 -2.88 -2.70 -14.89
C TYR A 209 -1.89 -2.78 -16.04
N CYS A 210 -0.68 -2.36 -15.75
CA CYS A 210 0.46 -2.64 -16.61
C CYS A 210 1.37 -3.61 -15.85
N THR A 211 1.48 -4.84 -16.33
CA THR A 211 2.45 -5.82 -15.81
C THR A 211 3.80 -5.48 -16.42
N LEU A 212 4.70 -4.94 -15.62
CA LEU A 212 6.09 -4.69 -16.05
C LEU A 212 6.90 -5.95 -15.85
N ILE A 213 7.09 -6.69 -16.93
CA ILE A 213 8.01 -7.83 -16.97
C ILE A 213 9.44 -7.30 -16.99
N SER A 214 10.21 -7.72 -15.98
CA SER A 214 11.67 -7.75 -15.91
C SER A 214 12.43 -6.50 -16.41
N LYS A 215 12.69 -5.59 -15.58
CA LYS A 215 13.83 -4.68 -15.38
C LYS A 215 13.42 -3.46 -14.56
N PHE A 216 12.78 -3.70 -13.44
CA PHE A 216 12.80 -2.69 -12.40
C PHE A 216 13.97 -2.98 -11.47
N TYR A 217 15.03 -2.24 -11.63
CA TYR A 217 15.89 -1.95 -10.50
C TYR A 217 15.01 -1.34 -9.42
N PHE A 218 15.21 -1.75 -8.19
CA PHE A 218 14.62 -1.13 -7.03
C PHE A 218 14.90 0.36 -7.11
N VAL A 219 13.99 1.11 -7.67
CA VAL A 219 13.99 2.54 -7.62
C VAL A 219 12.80 2.91 -6.76
N THR A 220 13.07 3.06 -5.49
CA THR A 220 12.26 3.96 -4.68
C THR A 220 12.40 5.35 -5.32
N GLY A 221 11.55 5.60 -6.30
CA GLY A 221 11.51 6.83 -7.09
C GLY A 221 12.46 6.81 -8.29
N LEU A 222 11.99 6.50 -9.49
CA LEU A 222 12.26 7.16 -10.76
C LEU A 222 11.99 6.25 -11.96
N CYS A 223 11.14 6.72 -12.85
CA CYS A 223 11.08 6.26 -14.22
C CYS A 223 12.31 6.82 -14.96
N HIS A 224 13.31 6.00 -15.26
CA HIS A 224 14.40 6.40 -16.13
C HIS A 224 14.04 6.03 -17.56
N LYS A 225 13.80 7.04 -18.38
CA LYS A 225 13.67 6.89 -19.82
C LYS A 225 15.09 6.71 -20.37
N GLU A 226 15.47 5.49 -20.73
CA GLU A 226 16.60 5.30 -21.62
C GLU A 226 16.18 5.85 -22.99
N THR A 227 16.76 6.96 -23.38
CA THR A 227 16.80 7.40 -24.77
C THR A 227 17.89 6.61 -25.47
N THR A 228 17.51 5.79 -26.42
CA THR A 228 18.37 5.26 -27.48
C THR A 228 19.10 6.37 -28.22
#